data_a0c0fc2ca5bd9bcbf3168a462f413abb
#
_entry.id   a0c0fc2ca5bd9bcbf3168a462f413abb
#
_cell.length_a   1.000
_cell.length_b   1.000
_cell.length_c   1.000
_cell.angle_alpha   90.00
_cell.angle_beta   90.00
_cell.angle_gamma   90.00
#
_symmetry.space_group_name_H-M   'P 1'
#
loop_
_entity.id
_entity.type
_entity.pdbx_description
1 polymer ?
#
loop_
_entity_poly.entity_id
_entity_poly.type
_entity_poly.pdbx_seq_one_letter_code
_entity_poly.pdbx_strand_id
1 'polypeptide(L)'
;MSRNRGVVYTKPGEVQVQDIPDPKFEDPRGRKIDHGVILKVVSTNICGSDQHMVRGRTTAPAGMVLGHEITGEVIEKGSDVEMLDLGDLVSVPFNVACGRCRACRETHTGVCLTVNPGRAGGAYGYVDMGGWIGGQARYVMVPYADFNLL
;
A
#
# COMPACT_ATOMS: atom_id res chain seq x y z
N MET A 1 -15.57 0.90 11.71
CA MET A 1 -14.16 1.37 11.83
C MET A 1 -14.15 2.76 12.48
N SER A 2 -13.15 3.05 13.31
CA SER A 2 -12.87 4.44 13.69
C SER A 2 -12.27 5.16 12.48
N ARG A 3 -12.42 6.49 12.39
CA ARG A 3 -11.94 7.34 11.29
C ARG A 3 -10.47 7.07 10.95
N ASN A 4 -10.14 6.92 9.68
CA ASN A 4 -8.77 6.67 9.25
C ASN A 4 -7.90 7.92 9.39
N ARG A 5 -6.67 7.74 9.86
CA ARG A 5 -5.66 8.79 9.99
C ARG A 5 -4.33 8.27 9.48
N GLY A 6 -3.56 9.12 8.84
CA GLY A 6 -2.27 8.74 8.28
C GLY A 6 -1.26 9.86 8.30
N VAL A 7 0.00 9.50 8.08
CA VAL A 7 1.11 10.44 7.92
C VAL A 7 1.11 10.92 6.47
N VAL A 8 0.85 12.20 6.30
CA VAL A 8 0.71 12.86 4.99
C VAL A 8 1.91 13.78 4.75
N TYR A 9 2.55 13.63 3.61
CA TYR A 9 3.57 14.56 3.13
C TYR A 9 2.89 15.85 2.67
N THR A 10 3.32 17.01 3.20
CA THR A 10 2.70 18.30 2.88
C THR A 10 3.61 19.19 2.03
N LYS A 11 4.88 19.21 2.35
CA LYS A 11 5.92 19.96 1.61
C LYS A 11 7.30 19.47 2.04
N PRO A 12 8.39 19.87 1.35
CA PRO A 12 9.75 19.54 1.78
C PRO A 12 10.01 19.90 3.25
N GLY A 13 10.45 18.91 4.01
CA GLY A 13 10.74 19.00 5.44
C GLY A 13 9.54 18.84 6.37
N GLU A 14 8.33 18.60 5.84
CA GLU A 14 7.13 18.55 6.67
C GLU A 14 6.21 17.36 6.33
N VAL A 15 5.80 16.65 7.37
CA VAL A 15 4.70 15.69 7.36
C VAL A 15 3.70 16.04 8.47
N GLN A 16 2.45 15.69 8.26
CA GLN A 16 1.39 15.91 9.24
C GLN A 16 0.53 14.64 9.39
N VAL A 17 0.08 14.38 10.61
CA VAL A 17 -0.94 13.36 10.85
C VAL A 17 -2.30 13.98 10.56
N GLN A 18 -2.96 13.50 9.52
CA GLN A 18 -4.25 14.02 9.06
C GLN A 18 -5.30 12.93 9.00
N ASP A 19 -6.57 13.33 9.00
CA ASP A 19 -7.66 12.46 8.60
C ASP A 19 -7.56 12.18 7.09
N ILE A 20 -7.62 10.91 6.73
CA ILE A 20 -7.56 10.44 5.35
C ILE A 20 -8.80 9.57 5.06
N PRO A 21 -9.17 9.39 3.80
CA PRO A 21 -10.27 8.49 3.46
C PRO A 21 -10.05 7.07 4.00
N ASP A 22 -11.14 6.43 4.43
CA ASP A 22 -11.11 5.01 4.75
C ASP A 22 -10.74 4.20 3.49
N PRO A 23 -9.93 3.12 3.62
CA PRO A 23 -9.57 2.29 2.50
C PRO A 23 -10.82 1.62 1.91
N LYS A 24 -10.83 1.47 0.59
CA LYS A 24 -11.87 0.77 -0.15
C LYS A 24 -11.25 -0.34 -0.97
N PHE A 25 -12.05 -1.33 -1.34
CA PHE A 25 -11.64 -2.36 -2.30
C PHE A 25 -11.62 -1.81 -3.73
N GLU A 26 -10.74 -0.84 -3.95
CA GLU A 26 -10.54 -0.16 -5.24
C GLU A 26 -9.04 0.01 -5.52
N ASP A 27 -8.66 -0.15 -6.78
CA ASP A 27 -7.30 0.18 -7.21
C ASP A 27 -7.14 1.72 -7.34
N PRO A 28 -5.91 2.24 -7.52
CA PRO A 28 -5.69 3.68 -7.67
C PRO A 28 -6.43 4.34 -8.84
N ARG A 29 -7.00 3.55 -9.76
CA ARG A 29 -7.85 4.01 -10.88
C ARG A 29 -9.36 3.94 -10.56
N GLY A 30 -9.71 3.55 -9.33
CA GLY A 30 -11.11 3.40 -8.89
C GLY A 30 -11.80 2.12 -9.37
N ARG A 31 -11.04 1.12 -9.88
CA ARG A 31 -11.60 -0.15 -10.28
C ARG A 31 -11.75 -1.06 -9.07
N LYS A 32 -12.89 -1.75 -8.99
CA LYS A 32 -13.19 -2.68 -7.90
C LYS A 32 -12.14 -3.80 -7.81
N ILE A 33 -11.77 -4.13 -6.57
CA ILE A 33 -10.87 -5.22 -6.21
C ILE A 33 -11.64 -6.23 -5.36
N ASP A 34 -11.65 -7.50 -5.77
CA ASP A 34 -12.21 -8.60 -4.98
C ASP A 34 -11.12 -9.48 -4.32
N HIS A 35 -9.86 -9.29 -4.71
CA HIS A 35 -8.67 -10.05 -4.26
C HIS A 35 -7.84 -9.34 -3.18
N GLY A 36 -8.40 -8.36 -2.50
CA GLY A 36 -7.71 -7.56 -1.48
C GLY A 36 -8.22 -7.82 -0.08
N VAL A 37 -7.45 -7.31 0.89
CA VAL A 37 -7.85 -7.22 2.30
C VAL A 37 -7.71 -5.79 2.79
N ILE A 38 -8.47 -5.44 3.83
CA ILE A 38 -8.24 -4.23 4.62
C ILE A 38 -7.57 -4.65 5.92
N LEU A 39 -6.45 -4.00 6.22
CA LEU A 39 -5.70 -4.21 7.44
C LEU A 39 -5.91 -3.07 8.43
N LYS A 40 -6.05 -3.43 9.69
CA LYS A 40 -5.77 -2.53 10.82
C LYS A 40 -4.27 -2.60 11.08
N VAL A 41 -3.57 -1.51 10.85
CA VAL A 41 -2.11 -1.46 11.00
C VAL A 41 -1.74 -1.58 12.48
N VAL A 42 -0.90 -2.56 12.79
CA VAL A 42 -0.35 -2.82 14.13
C VAL A 42 1.00 -2.15 14.30
N SER A 43 1.83 -2.20 13.26
CA SER A 43 3.16 -1.59 13.25
C SER A 43 3.51 -1.15 11.84
N THR A 44 4.21 -0.05 11.75
CA THR A 44 4.80 0.46 10.51
C THR A 44 6.12 1.14 10.83
N ASN A 45 7.08 1.05 9.92
CA ASN A 45 8.39 1.67 10.09
C ASN A 45 8.56 2.86 9.16
N ILE A 46 9.61 3.64 9.43
CA ILE A 46 10.09 4.71 8.57
C ILE A 46 11.32 4.20 7.83
N CYS A 47 11.24 4.13 6.50
CA CYS A 47 12.34 3.76 5.63
C CYS A 47 13.19 4.98 5.23
N GLY A 48 14.42 4.75 4.82
CA GLY A 48 15.28 5.80 4.24
C GLY A 48 14.66 6.44 3.00
N SER A 49 13.85 5.70 2.23
CA SER A 49 13.12 6.20 1.07
C SER A 49 12.02 7.20 1.44
N ASP A 50 11.35 7.05 2.57
CA ASP A 50 10.42 8.05 3.11
C ASP A 50 11.15 9.38 3.38
N GLN A 51 12.36 9.28 3.94
CA GLN A 51 13.19 10.44 4.22
C GLN A 51 13.59 11.21 2.96
N HIS A 52 13.83 10.51 1.85
CA HIS A 52 14.13 11.18 0.58
C HIS A 52 12.93 11.97 0.07
N MET A 53 11.70 11.43 0.20
CA MET A 53 10.49 12.17 -0.14
C MET A 53 10.29 13.37 0.78
N VAL A 54 10.39 13.18 2.09
CA VAL A 54 10.19 14.25 3.09
C VAL A 54 11.20 15.39 2.90
N ARG A 55 12.44 15.07 2.54
CA ARG A 55 13.49 16.08 2.28
C ARG A 55 13.35 16.77 0.92
N GLY A 56 12.30 16.47 0.14
CA GLY A 56 12.07 17.07 -1.17
C GLY A 56 13.06 16.61 -2.26
N ARG A 57 13.66 15.43 -2.10
CA ARG A 57 14.60 14.86 -3.07
C ARG A 57 13.92 14.04 -4.18
N THR A 58 12.62 14.03 -4.20
CA THR A 58 11.76 13.32 -5.17
C THR A 58 10.68 14.24 -5.70
N THR A 59 9.92 13.79 -6.67
CA THR A 59 8.75 14.50 -7.21
C THR A 59 7.46 14.17 -6.46
N ALA A 60 7.55 13.72 -5.20
CA ALA A 60 6.37 13.36 -4.41
C ALA A 60 5.42 14.57 -4.27
N PRO A 61 4.13 14.41 -4.61
CA PRO A 61 3.15 15.48 -4.49
C PRO A 61 2.71 15.68 -3.05
N ALA A 62 2.33 16.91 -2.70
CA ALA A 62 1.65 17.18 -1.44
C ALA A 62 0.34 16.39 -1.35
N GLY A 63 0.01 15.91 -0.16
CA GLY A 63 -1.17 15.08 0.09
C GLY A 63 -0.90 13.56 0.01
N MET A 64 0.29 13.13 -0.32
CA MET A 64 0.66 11.73 -0.38
C MET A 64 0.74 11.11 1.02
N VAL A 65 0.03 9.99 1.22
CA VAL A 65 0.13 9.19 2.45
C VAL A 65 1.35 8.27 2.35
N LEU A 66 2.25 8.38 3.32
CA LEU A 66 3.51 7.63 3.34
C LEU A 66 3.35 6.22 3.91
N GLY A 67 4.42 5.41 3.76
CA GLY A 67 4.59 4.12 4.43
C GLY A 67 4.47 2.91 3.53
N HIS A 68 5.50 2.06 3.57
CA HIS A 68 5.60 0.84 2.78
C HIS A 68 6.26 -0.32 3.56
N GLU A 69 6.35 -0.20 4.87
CA GLU A 69 6.80 -1.27 5.78
C GLU A 69 5.70 -1.54 6.80
N ILE A 70 4.80 -2.46 6.50
CA ILE A 70 3.51 -2.58 7.17
C ILE A 70 3.35 -3.97 7.77
N THR A 71 2.91 -4.03 9.03
CA THR A 71 2.36 -5.22 9.69
C THR A 71 0.96 -4.88 10.19
N GLY A 72 -0.01 -5.72 9.92
CA GLY A 72 -1.39 -5.45 10.28
C GLY A 72 -2.24 -6.69 10.48
N GLU A 73 -3.38 -6.50 11.12
CA GLU A 73 -4.42 -7.50 11.32
C GLU A 73 -5.48 -7.40 10.21
N VAL A 74 -5.83 -8.51 9.61
CA VAL A 74 -6.90 -8.59 8.60
C VAL A 74 -8.25 -8.32 9.27
N ILE A 75 -8.92 -7.23 8.88
CA ILE A 75 -10.24 -6.86 9.44
C ILE A 75 -11.38 -6.97 8.43
N GLU A 76 -11.08 -6.93 7.15
CA GLU A 76 -12.03 -7.17 6.05
C GLU A 76 -11.30 -7.89 4.92
N LYS A 77 -12.02 -8.76 4.20
CA LYS A 77 -11.49 -9.44 3.02
C LYS A 77 -12.45 -9.40 1.85
N GLY A 78 -11.89 -9.27 0.66
CA GLY A 78 -12.63 -9.39 -0.59
C GLY A 78 -13.10 -10.82 -0.83
N SER A 79 -14.07 -10.98 -1.71
CA SER A 79 -14.71 -12.29 -1.99
C SER A 79 -13.76 -13.32 -2.63
N ASP A 80 -12.66 -12.88 -3.19
CA ASP A 80 -11.68 -13.69 -3.93
C ASP A 80 -10.45 -14.06 -3.07
N VAL A 81 -10.47 -13.73 -1.78
CA VAL A 81 -9.41 -14.05 -0.84
C VAL A 81 -9.68 -15.40 -0.17
N GLU A 82 -8.82 -16.38 -0.41
CA GLU A 82 -8.98 -17.76 0.05
C GLU A 82 -8.00 -18.16 1.16
N MET A 83 -6.78 -17.62 1.15
CA MET A 83 -5.66 -18.06 2.00
C MET A 83 -5.56 -17.35 3.35
N LEU A 84 -6.38 -16.31 3.58
CA LEU A 84 -6.34 -15.47 4.77
C LEU A 84 -7.69 -15.44 5.47
N ASP A 85 -7.65 -15.39 6.81
CA ASP A 85 -8.82 -15.26 7.66
C ASP A 85 -8.85 -13.92 8.40
N LEU A 86 -10.04 -13.50 8.83
CA LEU A 86 -10.18 -12.33 9.70
C LEU A 86 -9.44 -12.56 11.02
N GLY A 87 -8.65 -11.59 11.43
CA GLY A 87 -7.82 -11.67 12.63
C GLY A 87 -6.38 -12.13 12.37
N ASP A 88 -6.05 -12.59 11.17
CA ASP A 88 -4.66 -12.95 10.83
C ASP A 88 -3.75 -11.74 10.95
N LEU A 89 -2.61 -11.93 11.60
CA LEU A 89 -1.54 -10.95 11.66
C LEU A 89 -0.57 -11.21 10.49
N VAL A 90 -0.46 -10.24 9.59
CA VAL A 90 0.29 -10.39 8.35
C VAL A 90 1.35 -9.32 8.16
N SER A 91 2.42 -9.70 7.46
CA SER A 91 3.47 -8.80 6.98
C SER A 91 3.21 -8.45 5.51
N VAL A 92 3.32 -7.17 5.17
CA VAL A 92 3.09 -6.65 3.82
C VAL A 92 4.42 -6.29 3.18
N PRO A 93 4.78 -6.87 2.03
CA PRO A 93 5.98 -6.46 1.30
C PRO A 93 5.83 -5.01 0.81
N PHE A 94 6.94 -4.29 0.69
CA PHE A 94 6.90 -2.88 0.27
C PHE A 94 6.33 -2.70 -1.15
N ASN A 95 6.53 -3.66 -2.02
CA ASN A 95 6.07 -3.64 -3.39
C ASN A 95 4.70 -4.32 -3.55
N VAL A 96 3.93 -3.82 -4.50
CA VAL A 96 2.67 -4.43 -4.92
C VAL A 96 2.93 -5.34 -6.13
N ALA A 97 2.47 -6.58 -6.06
CA ALA A 97 2.62 -7.55 -7.15
C ALA A 97 1.32 -8.32 -7.39
N CYS A 98 1.00 -8.63 -8.65
CA CYS A 98 -0.24 -9.31 -8.98
C CYS A 98 -0.17 -10.84 -8.93
N GLY A 99 1.04 -11.41 -8.86
CA GLY A 99 1.27 -12.86 -8.82
C GLY A 99 1.07 -13.60 -10.13
N ARG A 100 0.50 -12.98 -11.17
CA ARG A 100 0.06 -13.67 -12.39
C ARG A 100 0.59 -13.15 -13.71
N CYS A 101 1.18 -11.96 -13.76
CA CYS A 101 1.84 -11.46 -14.96
C CYS A 101 3.16 -12.21 -15.20
N ARG A 102 3.74 -12.03 -16.39
CA ARG A 102 5.00 -12.71 -16.76
C ARG A 102 6.09 -12.44 -15.73
N ALA A 103 6.33 -11.18 -15.36
CA ALA A 103 7.35 -10.83 -14.38
C ALA A 103 7.14 -11.51 -13.02
N CYS A 104 5.91 -11.49 -12.48
CA CYS A 104 5.60 -12.16 -11.23
C CYS A 104 5.79 -13.68 -11.28
N ARG A 105 5.39 -14.33 -12.38
CA ARG A 105 5.60 -15.78 -12.56
C ARG A 105 7.08 -16.16 -12.68
N GLU A 106 7.91 -15.24 -13.13
CA GLU A 106 9.38 -15.38 -13.18
C GLU A 106 10.04 -14.89 -11.87
N THR A 107 9.27 -14.66 -10.80
CA THR A 107 9.71 -14.16 -9.48
C THR A 107 10.25 -12.72 -9.46
N HIS A 108 10.08 -11.96 -10.53
CA HIS A 108 10.47 -10.55 -10.63
C HIS A 108 9.34 -9.63 -10.15
N THR A 109 8.90 -9.80 -8.90
CA THR A 109 7.75 -9.09 -8.33
C THR A 109 7.92 -7.57 -8.25
N GLY A 110 9.15 -7.09 -8.09
CA GLY A 110 9.48 -5.67 -8.05
C GLY A 110 9.23 -4.91 -9.37
N VAL A 111 9.03 -5.65 -10.47
CA VAL A 111 8.71 -5.09 -11.80
C VAL A 111 7.39 -5.65 -12.35
N CYS A 112 6.42 -5.84 -11.46
CA CYS A 112 5.08 -6.29 -11.85
C CYS A 112 4.50 -5.41 -12.97
N LEU A 113 3.95 -6.07 -14.00
CA LEU A 113 3.45 -5.39 -15.21
C LEU A 113 2.00 -4.90 -15.10
N THR A 114 1.33 -5.18 -13.98
CA THR A 114 -0.13 -4.96 -13.86
C THR A 114 -0.49 -3.79 -12.94
N VAL A 115 0.31 -3.57 -11.90
CA VAL A 115 -0.09 -2.74 -10.75
C VAL A 115 0.19 -1.25 -10.89
N ASN A 116 0.87 -0.86 -11.96
CA ASN A 116 1.21 0.53 -12.23
C ASN A 116 0.97 0.83 -13.72
N PRO A 117 0.07 1.77 -14.05
CA PRO A 117 -0.24 2.08 -15.44
C PRO A 117 0.88 2.82 -16.18
N GLY A 118 1.77 3.49 -15.45
CA GLY A 118 2.83 4.32 -16.03
C GLY A 118 4.13 3.57 -16.35
N ARG A 119 4.40 2.50 -15.58
CA ARG A 119 5.62 1.70 -15.74
C ARG A 119 5.53 0.39 -14.98
N ALA A 120 6.51 -0.50 -15.11
CA ALA A 120 6.59 -1.72 -14.33
C ALA A 120 6.90 -1.42 -12.85
N GLY A 121 6.27 -2.19 -11.95
CA GLY A 121 6.45 -2.10 -10.51
C GLY A 121 5.52 -1.12 -9.82
N GLY A 122 5.08 -1.47 -8.62
CA GLY A 122 4.25 -0.64 -7.73
C GLY A 122 4.71 -0.78 -6.29
N ALA A 123 4.44 0.24 -5.49
CA ALA A 123 4.71 0.23 -4.05
C ALA A 123 3.71 1.10 -3.30
N TYR A 124 3.53 0.83 -2.01
CA TYR A 124 2.68 1.63 -1.14
C TYR A 124 3.37 2.94 -0.77
N GLY A 125 2.62 4.04 -0.81
CA GLY A 125 3.10 5.31 -0.24
C GLY A 125 4.42 5.80 -0.79
N TYR A 126 4.70 5.56 -2.08
CA TYR A 126 5.91 6.03 -2.75
C TYR A 126 5.58 6.67 -4.10
N VAL A 127 6.36 7.71 -4.44
CA VAL A 127 6.16 8.49 -5.66
C VAL A 127 6.38 7.63 -6.93
N ASP A 128 5.54 7.84 -7.94
CA ASP A 128 5.59 7.16 -9.26
C ASP A 128 5.48 5.63 -9.21
N MET A 129 5.00 5.06 -8.11
CA MET A 129 4.89 3.62 -7.93
C MET A 129 3.44 3.11 -7.99
N GLY A 130 2.61 3.73 -8.83
CA GLY A 130 1.26 3.25 -9.15
C GLY A 130 0.13 3.91 -8.36
N GLY A 131 0.43 4.78 -7.39
CA GLY A 131 -0.58 5.52 -6.64
C GLY A 131 -1.23 4.75 -5.47
N TRP A 132 -0.64 3.63 -5.05
CA TRP A 132 -1.11 2.87 -3.89
C TRP A 132 -0.89 3.65 -2.61
N ILE A 133 -1.94 3.77 -1.79
CA ILE A 133 -1.91 4.53 -0.53
C ILE A 133 -1.00 3.85 0.47
N GLY A 134 -0.19 4.65 1.17
CA GLY A 134 0.77 4.16 2.16
C GLY A 134 0.13 3.66 3.46
N GLY A 135 0.87 2.84 4.18
CA GLY A 135 0.45 2.21 5.41
C GLY A 135 0.95 2.86 6.69
N GLN A 136 1.57 4.05 6.63
CA GLN A 136 1.71 4.89 7.83
C GLN A 136 0.35 5.52 8.16
N ALA A 137 -0.61 4.66 8.39
CA ALA A 137 -2.02 4.97 8.58
C ALA A 137 -2.65 3.96 9.56
N ARG A 138 -3.86 4.25 10.02
CA ARG A 138 -4.59 3.34 10.89
C ARG A 138 -5.10 2.12 10.14
N TYR A 139 -5.54 2.31 8.91
CA TYR A 139 -6.06 1.27 8.04
C TYR A 139 -5.45 1.40 6.64
N VAL A 140 -5.21 0.27 5.99
CA VAL A 140 -4.68 0.21 4.62
C VAL A 140 -5.33 -0.95 3.85
N MET A 141 -5.56 -0.76 2.56
CA MET A 141 -5.99 -1.83 1.66
C MET A 141 -4.77 -2.45 0.97
N VAL A 142 -4.71 -3.78 0.98
CA VAL A 142 -3.67 -4.57 0.31
C VAL A 142 -4.30 -5.39 -0.80
N PRO A 143 -3.95 -5.14 -2.08
CA PRO A 143 -4.45 -5.91 -3.20
C PRO A 143 -3.69 -7.23 -3.36
N TYR A 144 -4.27 -8.18 -4.11
CA TYR A 144 -3.66 -9.51 -4.35
C TYR A 144 -3.17 -10.17 -3.07
N ALA A 145 -4.03 -10.17 -2.04
CA ALA A 145 -3.66 -10.47 -0.68
C ALA A 145 -3.07 -11.87 -0.52
N ASP A 146 -3.68 -12.89 -1.12
CA ASP A 146 -3.17 -14.27 -1.07
C ASP A 146 -1.78 -14.45 -1.67
N PHE A 147 -1.36 -13.56 -2.55
CA PHE A 147 -0.03 -13.58 -3.16
C PHE A 147 0.99 -12.70 -2.38
N ASN A 148 0.55 -11.54 -1.91
CA ASN A 148 1.47 -10.55 -1.33
C ASN A 148 1.72 -10.74 0.17
N LEU A 149 0.79 -11.34 0.92
CA LEU A 149 0.86 -11.36 2.38
C LEU A 149 1.52 -12.63 2.94
N LEU A 150 2.27 -12.44 4.03
CA LEU A 150 2.94 -13.48 4.79
C LEU A 150 2.46 -13.47 6.24
#